data_8b944adb2c9a093cf620a625dac75402
#
_entry.id   8b944adb2c9a093cf620a625dac75402
#
_cell.length_a   1.000
_cell.length_b   1.000
_cell.length_c   1.000
_cell.angle_alpha   90.00
_cell.angle_beta   90.00
_cell.angle_gamma   90.00
#
_symmetry.space_group_name_H-M   'P 1'
#
loop_
_entity.id
_entity.type
_entity.pdbx_description
1 polymer ?
#
loop_
_entity_poly.entity_id
_entity_poly.type
_entity_poly.pdbx_seq_one_letter_code
_entity_poly.pdbx_strand_id
1 'polypeptide(L)'
;MGLFRAELGHTYDDLHLGQKASFARLVTKQDVLQYMGLCGDLNPLYADASYAGRTQYEQTIVPANMLAGFLMGAVATVLPGLGSVTHAHAYRMARPARVGDEITAEMEITAFKPEIRHVVIRYRLGDQAGREIMTGEIEVEPPEHLKPILHHAYENF
;
A
#
# COMPACT_ATOMS: atom_id res chain seq x y z
N MET A 1 10.00 -29.53 -8.86
CA MET A 1 10.03 -28.47 -7.85
C MET A 1 9.94 -27.15 -8.60
N GLY A 2 8.70 -26.64 -8.80
CA GLY A 2 8.47 -25.42 -9.57
C GLY A 2 8.97 -24.21 -8.79
N LEU A 3 10.00 -23.56 -9.30
CA LEU A 3 10.35 -22.20 -8.90
C LEU A 3 9.08 -21.35 -9.12
N PHE A 4 8.59 -20.73 -8.05
CA PHE A 4 7.58 -19.67 -8.13
C PHE A 4 8.15 -18.60 -9.07
N ARG A 5 7.71 -18.60 -10.32
CA ARG A 5 7.88 -17.47 -11.20
C ARG A 5 6.89 -16.42 -10.67
N ALA A 6 7.35 -15.56 -9.78
CA ALA A 6 6.60 -14.36 -9.45
C ALA A 6 6.47 -13.60 -10.78
N GLU A 7 5.25 -13.50 -11.30
CA GLU A 7 5.00 -12.64 -12.45
C GLU A 7 5.34 -11.22 -12.02
N LEU A 8 6.20 -10.54 -12.78
CA LEU A 8 6.47 -9.11 -12.58
C LEU A 8 5.17 -8.33 -12.74
N GLY A 9 5.09 -7.20 -12.06
CA GLY A 9 4.04 -6.23 -12.29
C GLY A 9 4.06 -5.67 -13.72
N HIS A 10 3.07 -4.84 -14.02
CA HIS A 10 2.97 -4.15 -15.30
C HIS A 10 4.12 -3.15 -15.47
N THR A 11 4.84 -3.24 -16.58
CA THR A 11 5.84 -2.23 -16.94
C THR A 11 5.16 -0.90 -17.31
N TYR A 12 5.93 0.18 -17.37
CA TYR A 12 5.38 1.49 -17.76
C TYR A 12 4.59 1.46 -19.08
N ASP A 13 5.06 0.68 -20.06
CA ASP A 13 4.44 0.61 -21.38
C ASP A 13 3.18 -0.28 -21.44
N ASP A 14 2.98 -1.13 -20.41
CA ASP A 14 1.78 -1.98 -20.26
C ASP A 14 0.63 -1.26 -19.54
N LEU A 15 0.92 -0.12 -18.92
CA LEU A 15 -0.07 0.65 -18.15
C LEU A 15 -0.84 1.63 -19.04
N HIS A 16 -2.05 1.99 -18.62
CA HIS A 16 -2.85 2.99 -19.31
C HIS A 16 -3.59 3.91 -18.33
N LEU A 17 -3.88 5.13 -18.80
CA LEU A 17 -4.63 6.12 -18.03
C LEU A 17 -6.03 5.59 -17.73
N GLY A 18 -6.48 5.77 -16.49
CA GLY A 18 -7.75 5.28 -16.01
C GLY A 18 -7.77 3.80 -15.65
N GLN A 19 -6.64 3.09 -15.73
CA GLN A 19 -6.52 1.71 -15.26
C GLN A 19 -6.80 1.65 -13.76
N LYS A 20 -7.67 0.71 -13.37
CA LYS A 20 -8.14 0.57 -11.98
C LYS A 20 -7.78 -0.77 -11.40
N ALA A 21 -7.62 -0.78 -10.09
CA ALA A 21 -7.50 -1.99 -9.29
C ALA A 21 -8.10 -1.78 -7.91
N SER A 22 -8.45 -2.85 -7.25
CA SER A 22 -8.91 -2.84 -5.86
C SER A 22 -8.21 -3.91 -5.04
N PHE A 23 -8.09 -3.64 -3.75
CA PHE A 23 -7.51 -4.54 -2.78
C PHE A 23 -8.28 -4.40 -1.46
N ALA A 24 -8.62 -5.51 -0.83
CA ALA A 24 -9.31 -5.50 0.46
C ALA A 24 -8.51 -6.25 1.52
N ARG A 25 -8.55 -5.75 2.74
CA ARG A 25 -7.86 -6.37 3.88
C ARG A 25 -8.62 -6.11 5.19
N LEU A 26 -8.74 -7.15 6.00
CA LEU A 26 -9.19 -7.03 7.39
C LEU A 26 -8.06 -6.44 8.25
N VAL A 27 -8.37 -5.45 9.06
CA VAL A 27 -7.46 -4.86 10.04
C VAL A 27 -7.52 -5.66 11.33
N THR A 28 -6.39 -6.24 11.74
CA THR A 28 -6.30 -7.05 12.96
C THR A 28 -5.55 -6.30 14.07
N LYS A 29 -5.78 -6.74 15.31
CA LYS A 29 -4.99 -6.25 16.46
C LYS A 29 -3.51 -6.59 16.32
N GLN A 30 -3.20 -7.73 15.72
CA GLN A 30 -1.82 -8.15 15.47
C GLN A 30 -1.11 -7.19 14.51
N ASP A 31 -1.79 -6.72 13.45
CA ASP A 31 -1.23 -5.73 12.53
C ASP A 31 -0.82 -4.45 13.27
N VAL A 32 -1.70 -3.95 14.15
CA VAL A 32 -1.42 -2.75 14.97
C VAL A 32 -0.20 -2.95 15.87
N LEU A 33 -0.12 -4.08 16.56
CA LEU A 33 1.01 -4.37 17.45
C LEU A 33 2.33 -4.55 16.68
N GLN A 34 2.29 -5.18 15.51
CA GLN A 34 3.46 -5.31 14.64
C GLN A 34 3.94 -3.94 14.12
N TYR A 35 3.01 -3.09 13.69
CA TYR A 35 3.33 -1.72 13.28
C TYR A 35 3.99 -0.93 14.42
N MET A 36 3.38 -0.95 15.62
CA MET A 36 3.92 -0.25 16.79
C MET A 36 5.35 -0.74 17.11
N GLY A 37 5.58 -2.05 17.06
CA GLY A 37 6.90 -2.64 17.31
C GLY A 37 7.92 -2.27 16.24
N LEU A 38 7.51 -2.26 14.97
CA LEU A 38 8.37 -1.93 13.83
C LEU A 38 8.77 -0.44 13.82
N CYS A 39 7.80 0.45 14.05
CA CYS A 39 7.97 1.89 13.90
C CYS A 39 8.35 2.59 15.22
N GLY A 40 8.23 1.92 16.37
CA GLY A 40 8.38 2.56 17.68
C GLY A 40 7.27 3.57 18.00
N ASP A 41 6.14 3.54 17.27
CA ASP A 41 5.00 4.42 17.45
C ASP A 41 4.11 3.89 18.58
N LEU A 42 4.46 4.24 19.81
CA LEU A 42 3.80 3.77 21.04
C LEU A 42 2.65 4.69 21.48
N ASN A 43 1.96 5.33 20.56
CA ASN A 43 0.82 6.19 20.86
C ASN A 43 -0.27 5.37 21.60
N PRO A 44 -0.68 5.77 22.81
CA PRO A 44 -1.66 5.03 23.59
C PRO A 44 -3.05 4.95 22.91
N LEU A 45 -3.35 5.83 21.96
CA LEU A 45 -4.58 5.73 21.15
C LEU A 45 -4.71 4.41 20.38
N TYR A 46 -3.60 3.68 20.15
CA TYR A 46 -3.62 2.47 19.33
C TYR A 46 -3.82 1.19 20.14
N ALA A 47 -3.42 1.20 21.43
CA ALA A 47 -3.40 -0.03 22.22
C ALA A 47 -3.99 0.08 23.63
N ASP A 48 -4.15 1.29 24.17
CA ASP A 48 -4.71 1.54 25.51
C ASP A 48 -6.18 1.96 25.41
N ALA A 49 -7.09 1.01 25.63
CA ALA A 49 -8.52 1.27 25.59
C ALA A 49 -9.00 2.24 26.68
N SER A 50 -8.32 2.26 27.86
CA SER A 50 -8.65 3.19 28.95
C SER A 50 -8.28 4.62 28.58
N TYR A 51 -7.12 4.80 27.95
CA TYR A 51 -6.71 6.10 27.41
C TYR A 51 -7.64 6.57 26.29
N ALA A 52 -7.84 5.72 25.27
CA ALA A 52 -8.65 6.04 24.11
C ALA A 52 -10.11 6.38 24.47
N GLY A 53 -10.70 5.64 25.45
CA GLY A 53 -12.04 5.90 25.96
C GLY A 53 -12.25 7.24 26.61
N ARG A 54 -11.16 7.95 26.97
CA ARG A 54 -11.19 9.31 27.55
C ARG A 54 -10.94 10.42 26.53
N THR A 55 -10.78 10.04 25.25
CA THR A 55 -10.57 10.97 24.13
C THR A 55 -11.82 11.09 23.27
N GLN A 56 -11.82 12.03 22.34
CA GLN A 56 -12.88 12.18 21.33
C GLN A 56 -13.10 10.94 20.47
N TYR A 57 -12.15 10.00 20.45
CA TYR A 57 -12.26 8.76 19.68
C TYR A 57 -13.04 7.66 20.39
N GLU A 58 -13.16 7.73 21.73
CA GLU A 58 -13.91 6.81 22.60
C GLU A 58 -13.42 5.34 22.58
N GLN A 59 -12.62 4.96 21.61
CA GLN A 59 -12.05 3.63 21.40
C GLN A 59 -10.67 3.76 20.75
N THR A 60 -9.89 2.69 20.80
CA THR A 60 -8.62 2.63 20.07
C THR A 60 -8.83 2.79 18.57
N ILE A 61 -7.90 3.46 17.93
CA ILE A 61 -7.89 3.71 16.48
C ILE A 61 -6.69 3.03 15.85
N VAL A 62 -6.76 2.85 14.53
CA VAL A 62 -5.67 2.27 13.73
C VAL A 62 -4.70 3.37 13.31
N PRO A 63 -3.37 3.14 13.40
CA PRO A 63 -2.39 4.10 12.91
C PRO A 63 -2.58 4.43 11.42
N ALA A 64 -2.63 5.71 11.07
CA ALA A 64 -2.80 6.13 9.68
C ALA A 64 -1.68 5.63 8.77
N ASN A 65 -0.42 5.67 9.22
CA ASN A 65 0.72 5.17 8.45
C ASN A 65 0.71 3.66 8.28
N MET A 66 0.06 2.90 9.17
CA MET A 66 -0.15 1.47 8.96
C MET A 66 -1.10 1.22 7.79
N LEU A 67 -2.18 2.00 7.68
CA LEU A 67 -3.10 1.94 6.53
C LEU A 67 -2.40 2.34 5.23
N ALA A 68 -1.55 3.37 5.30
CA ALA A 68 -0.69 3.74 4.18
C ALA A 68 0.24 2.58 3.78
N GLY A 69 0.79 1.84 4.74
CA GLY A 69 1.59 0.63 4.51
C GLY A 69 0.80 -0.48 3.80
N PHE A 70 -0.47 -0.71 4.18
CA PHE A 70 -1.34 -1.66 3.47
C PHE A 70 -1.53 -1.27 2.01
N LEU A 71 -1.70 0.04 1.75
CA LEU A 71 -1.82 0.55 0.40
C LEU A 71 -0.51 0.36 -0.40
N MET A 72 0.66 0.59 0.23
CA MET A 72 1.94 0.32 -0.43
C MET A 72 2.09 -1.16 -0.79
N GLY A 73 1.60 -2.06 0.07
CA GLY A 73 1.50 -3.47 -0.25
C GLY A 73 0.62 -3.74 -1.48
N ALA A 74 -0.51 -3.07 -1.61
CA ALA A 74 -1.38 -3.17 -2.79
C ALA A 74 -0.72 -2.63 -4.06
N VAL A 75 0.00 -1.50 -3.97
CA VAL A 75 0.81 -0.96 -5.08
C VAL A 75 1.85 -1.97 -5.54
N ALA A 76 2.56 -2.56 -4.59
CA ALA A 76 3.64 -3.51 -4.88
C ALA A 76 3.17 -4.88 -5.37
N THR A 77 1.88 -5.25 -5.21
CA THR A 77 1.39 -6.59 -5.56
C THR A 77 0.25 -6.59 -6.58
N VAL A 78 -0.46 -5.47 -6.74
CA VAL A 78 -1.68 -5.40 -7.59
C VAL A 78 -1.53 -4.39 -8.72
N LEU A 79 -1.19 -3.11 -8.44
CA LEU A 79 -1.10 -2.05 -9.46
C LEU A 79 -0.03 -1.01 -9.10
N PRO A 80 1.06 -0.88 -9.85
CA PRO A 80 1.50 -1.64 -11.03
C PRO A 80 1.87 -3.09 -10.73
N GLY A 81 2.18 -3.47 -9.48
CA GLY A 81 2.50 -4.81 -9.06
C GLY A 81 3.99 -5.01 -8.75
N LEU A 82 4.43 -6.27 -8.73
CA LEU A 82 5.76 -6.65 -8.25
C LEU A 82 6.88 -5.95 -9.01
N GLY A 83 7.84 -5.43 -8.26
CA GLY A 83 8.97 -4.67 -8.78
C GLY A 83 8.76 -3.16 -8.83
N SER A 84 7.57 -2.68 -8.46
CA SER A 84 7.28 -1.23 -8.37
C SER A 84 8.00 -0.58 -7.19
N VAL A 85 8.40 0.68 -7.37
CA VAL A 85 9.02 1.50 -6.31
C VAL A 85 8.20 2.76 -6.10
N THR A 86 7.81 3.03 -4.85
CA THR A 86 7.12 4.27 -4.49
C THR A 86 8.14 5.39 -4.26
N HIS A 87 7.96 6.52 -4.93
CA HIS A 87 8.82 7.70 -4.82
C HIS A 87 8.20 8.82 -4.00
N ALA A 88 6.89 9.00 -4.07
CA ALA A 88 6.20 10.00 -3.28
C ALA A 88 4.81 9.50 -2.88
N HIS A 89 4.36 9.92 -1.70
CA HIS A 89 3.04 9.60 -1.21
C HIS A 89 2.50 10.78 -0.38
N ALA A 90 1.32 11.23 -0.72
CA ALA A 90 0.59 12.23 0.03
C ALA A 90 -0.84 11.75 0.30
N TYR A 91 -1.30 11.89 1.53
CA TYR A 91 -2.65 11.48 1.89
C TYR A 91 -3.34 12.40 2.90
N ARG A 92 -4.65 12.26 2.97
CA ARG A 92 -5.52 12.90 3.95
C ARG A 92 -6.43 11.87 4.58
N MET A 93 -6.51 11.90 5.92
CA MET A 93 -7.48 11.11 6.68
C MET A 93 -8.82 11.83 6.74
N ALA A 94 -9.90 11.15 6.40
CA ALA A 94 -11.27 11.62 6.60
C ALA A 94 -11.82 11.17 7.96
N ARG A 95 -11.47 9.95 8.38
CA ARG A 95 -11.85 9.35 9.67
C ARG A 95 -10.86 8.27 10.10
N PRO A 96 -10.75 7.94 11.39
CA PRO A 96 -9.97 6.81 11.85
C PRO A 96 -10.63 5.48 11.42
N ALA A 97 -9.80 4.47 11.15
CA ALA A 97 -10.20 3.08 11.08
C ALA A 97 -10.05 2.40 12.45
N ARG A 98 -10.66 1.24 12.60
CA ARG A 98 -10.63 0.44 13.83
C ARG A 98 -10.21 -0.99 13.55
N VAL A 99 -9.71 -1.66 14.56
CA VAL A 99 -9.51 -3.12 14.49
C VAL A 99 -10.85 -3.80 14.24
N GLY A 100 -10.88 -4.70 13.27
CA GLY A 100 -12.08 -5.38 12.80
C GLY A 100 -12.71 -4.75 11.55
N ASP A 101 -12.28 -3.55 11.13
CA ASP A 101 -12.72 -2.99 9.86
C ASP A 101 -12.10 -3.77 8.69
N GLU A 102 -12.91 -4.02 7.67
CA GLU A 102 -12.43 -4.46 6.36
C GLU A 102 -12.20 -3.22 5.49
N ILE A 103 -10.94 -2.97 5.17
CA ILE A 103 -10.51 -1.81 4.40
C ILE A 103 -10.39 -2.21 2.93
N THR A 104 -11.08 -1.48 2.07
CA THR A 104 -10.94 -1.60 0.62
C THR A 104 -10.20 -0.40 0.07
N ALA A 105 -9.11 -0.65 -0.65
CA ALA A 105 -8.39 0.33 -1.45
C ALA A 105 -8.90 0.28 -2.89
N GLU A 106 -9.36 1.40 -3.41
CA GLU A 106 -9.68 1.62 -4.83
C GLU A 106 -8.58 2.51 -5.40
N MET A 107 -7.90 2.03 -6.44
CA MET A 107 -6.74 2.68 -7.07
C MET A 107 -7.01 2.95 -8.54
N GLU A 108 -6.53 4.09 -9.05
CA GLU A 108 -6.65 4.47 -10.45
C GLU A 108 -5.38 5.21 -10.91
N ILE A 109 -4.85 4.85 -12.07
CA ILE A 109 -3.77 5.60 -12.72
C ILE A 109 -4.36 6.88 -13.31
N THR A 110 -3.94 8.03 -12.77
CA THR A 110 -4.46 9.34 -13.14
C THR A 110 -3.51 10.20 -13.95
N ALA A 111 -2.22 9.87 -13.97
CA ALA A 111 -1.22 10.58 -14.76
C ALA A 111 0.00 9.71 -15.08
N PHE A 112 0.68 10.09 -16.14
CA PHE A 112 1.98 9.58 -16.56
C PHE A 112 3.01 10.70 -16.51
N LYS A 113 4.24 10.39 -16.10
CA LYS A 113 5.41 11.27 -16.11
C LYS A 113 6.46 10.70 -17.06
N PRO A 114 6.36 10.97 -18.38
CA PRO A 114 7.18 10.27 -19.39
C PRO A 114 8.68 10.49 -19.22
N GLU A 115 9.10 11.68 -18.76
CA GLU A 115 10.51 12.04 -18.62
C GLU A 115 11.26 11.14 -17.63
N ILE A 116 10.55 10.60 -16.64
CA ILE A 116 11.12 9.73 -15.61
C ILE A 116 10.43 8.35 -15.57
N ARG A 117 9.49 8.10 -16.50
CA ARG A 117 8.72 6.84 -16.62
C ARG A 117 7.99 6.45 -15.33
N HIS A 118 7.48 7.43 -14.58
CA HIS A 118 6.64 7.21 -13.42
C HIS A 118 5.16 7.36 -13.76
N VAL A 119 4.31 6.78 -12.93
CA VAL A 119 2.86 6.97 -12.95
C VAL A 119 2.37 7.56 -11.63
N VAL A 120 1.25 8.27 -11.69
CA VAL A 120 0.55 8.75 -10.50
C VAL A 120 -0.70 7.92 -10.32
N ILE A 121 -0.85 7.34 -9.13
CA ILE A 121 -2.02 6.57 -8.72
C ILE A 121 -2.79 7.39 -7.70
N ARG A 122 -4.02 7.73 -8.00
CA ARG A 122 -4.99 8.24 -7.03
C ARG A 122 -5.70 7.07 -6.39
N TYR A 123 -5.96 7.18 -5.09
CA TYR A 123 -6.65 6.13 -4.37
C TYR A 123 -7.63 6.64 -3.34
N ARG A 124 -8.54 5.76 -2.95
CA ARG A 124 -9.46 5.92 -1.85
C ARG A 124 -9.48 4.65 -1.02
N LEU A 125 -9.32 4.78 0.31
CA LEU A 125 -9.59 3.72 1.26
C LEU A 125 -10.98 3.93 1.86
N GLY A 126 -11.79 2.90 1.84
CA GLY A 126 -13.10 2.86 2.48
C GLY A 126 -13.22 1.70 3.45
N ASP A 127 -14.14 1.79 4.41
CA ASP A 127 -14.51 0.69 5.29
C ASP A 127 -15.58 -0.21 4.64
N GLN A 128 -15.99 -1.26 5.34
CA GLN A 128 -17.02 -2.23 4.89
C GLN A 128 -18.39 -1.59 4.60
N ALA A 129 -18.65 -0.40 5.09
CA ALA A 129 -19.87 0.38 4.79
C ALA A 129 -19.68 1.37 3.65
N GLY A 130 -18.50 1.36 2.99
CA GLY A 130 -18.13 2.30 1.93
C GLY A 130 -17.81 3.71 2.41
N ARG A 131 -17.68 3.93 3.72
CA ARG A 131 -17.33 5.25 4.26
C ARG A 131 -15.86 5.52 4.06
N GLU A 132 -15.55 6.72 3.57
CA GLU A 132 -14.17 7.13 3.29
C GLU A 132 -13.34 7.20 4.57
N ILE A 133 -12.17 6.59 4.55
CA ILE A 133 -11.17 6.62 5.62
C ILE A 133 -9.99 7.52 5.22
N MET A 134 -9.44 7.29 4.04
CA MET A 134 -8.24 7.97 3.55
C MET A 134 -8.32 8.14 2.04
N THR A 135 -7.84 9.27 1.55
CA THR A 135 -7.60 9.50 0.12
C THR A 135 -6.22 10.07 -0.10
N GLY A 136 -5.66 9.86 -1.28
CA GLY A 136 -4.36 10.40 -1.61
C GLY A 136 -3.89 10.08 -3.01
N GLU A 137 -2.64 10.42 -3.24
CA GLU A 137 -1.92 10.16 -4.49
C GLU A 137 -0.54 9.58 -4.20
N ILE A 138 -0.11 8.68 -5.05
CA ILE A 138 1.18 8.01 -4.98
C ILE A 138 1.87 8.17 -6.33
N GLU A 139 3.15 8.59 -6.30
CA GLU A 139 4.02 8.51 -7.45
C GLU A 139 4.80 7.22 -7.40
N VAL A 140 4.72 6.44 -8.46
CA VAL A 140 5.27 5.08 -8.54
C VAL A 140 6.11 4.94 -9.80
N GLU A 141 7.29 4.35 -9.65
CA GLU A 141 8.10 3.80 -10.72
C GLU A 141 7.65 2.36 -10.97
N PRO A 142 7.04 2.05 -12.13
CA PRO A 142 6.69 0.68 -12.48
C PRO A 142 7.94 -0.20 -12.69
N PRO A 143 7.82 -1.52 -12.59
CA PRO A 143 8.95 -2.40 -12.85
C PRO A 143 9.43 -2.30 -14.31
N GLU A 144 10.71 -2.49 -14.51
CA GLU A 144 11.30 -2.70 -15.83
C GLU A 144 11.37 -4.19 -16.16
N HIS A 145 11.54 -4.50 -17.44
CA HIS A 145 11.86 -5.87 -17.85
C HIS A 145 13.20 -6.30 -17.25
N LEU A 146 13.22 -7.49 -16.66
CA LEU A 146 14.47 -8.04 -16.12
C LEU A 146 15.47 -8.24 -17.25
N LYS A 147 16.70 -7.77 -17.03
CA LYS A 147 17.82 -8.08 -17.93
C LYS A 147 18.06 -9.58 -17.90
N PRO A 148 18.38 -10.22 -19.06
CA PRO A 148 18.78 -11.61 -19.08
C PRO A 148 19.94 -11.86 -18.11
N ILE A 149 19.85 -12.92 -17.31
CA ILE A 149 21.01 -13.36 -16.52
C ILE A 149 21.99 -13.93 -17.55
N LEU A 150 23.12 -13.25 -17.76
CA LEU A 150 24.20 -13.77 -18.56
C LEU A 150 24.82 -14.93 -17.80
N HIS A 151 24.62 -16.16 -18.29
CA HIS A 151 25.16 -17.39 -17.68
C HIS A 151 26.69 -17.49 -17.65
N HIS A 152 27.41 -16.52 -18.20
CA HIS A 152 28.86 -16.54 -18.27
C HIS A 152 29.60 -16.29 -16.94
N ALA A 153 28.90 -15.98 -15.85
CA ALA A 153 29.54 -15.73 -14.56
C ALA A 153 30.00 -17.00 -13.80
N TYR A 154 29.59 -18.19 -14.25
CA TYR A 154 29.84 -19.45 -13.54
C TYR A 154 30.62 -20.50 -14.32
N GLU A 155 31.08 -20.20 -15.53
CA GLU A 155 31.86 -21.15 -16.33
C GLU A 155 33.37 -21.14 -15.99
N ASN A 156 33.82 -20.36 -15.01
CA ASN A 156 35.22 -20.25 -14.61
C ASN A 156 35.50 -20.63 -13.16
N PHE A 157 34.72 -21.55 -12.59
CA PHE A 157 35.02 -22.18 -11.31
C PHE A 157 35.09 -23.70 -11.45
#